data_93014184e4406217da21d9c63a89d827
#
_entry.id   93014184e4406217da21d9c63a89d827
#
_cell.length_a   1.000
_cell.length_b   1.000
_cell.length_c   1.000
_cell.angle_alpha   90.00
_cell.angle_beta   90.00
_cell.angle_gamma   90.00
#
_symmetry.space_group_name_H-M   'P 1'
#
loop_
_entity.id
_entity.type
_entity.pdbx_description
1 polymer ?
#
loop_
_entity_poly.entity_id
_entity_poly.type
_entity_poly.pdbx_seq_one_letter_code
_entity_poly.pdbx_strand_id
1 'polypeptide(L)'
;MTTTIKTTTRPELLVADLDGTLLHDAEVFEDRFITQRSIDTIARAHDAGMKFAIATARPVSTGLQFAEKLPVDAVIYLNGALIDFDPVNSDFDMLTSDSSQQSENHLIKIGFSSQRACEVCLFLLDRMPNLKIGIVMNDVRYTNFD
;
A
#
# COMPACT_ATOMS: atom_id res chain seq x y z
N MET A 1 -2.13 30.59 38.46
CA MET A 1 -1.68 29.19 38.26
C MET A 1 -2.48 28.59 37.13
N THR A 2 -1.89 28.48 35.96
CA THR A 2 -2.57 27.94 34.77
C THR A 2 -2.29 26.46 34.72
N THR A 3 -3.29 25.64 35.04
CA THR A 3 -3.18 24.17 34.96
C THR A 3 -3.30 23.78 33.49
N THR A 4 -2.18 23.46 32.86
CA THR A 4 -2.17 22.86 31.52
C THR A 4 -2.60 21.39 31.66
N ILE A 5 -3.85 21.10 31.33
CA ILE A 5 -4.33 19.72 31.18
C ILE A 5 -3.68 19.18 29.90
N LYS A 6 -2.60 18.38 30.03
CA LYS A 6 -2.13 17.54 28.93
C LYS A 6 -3.15 16.43 28.72
N THR A 7 -4.07 16.63 27.78
CA THR A 7 -4.87 15.56 27.24
C THR A 7 -3.93 14.69 26.39
N THR A 8 -3.42 13.61 26.97
CA THR A 8 -2.76 12.55 26.20
C THR A 8 -3.85 11.79 25.47
N THR A 9 -4.30 12.28 24.33
CA THR A 9 -5.13 11.51 23.42
C THR A 9 -4.25 10.37 22.89
N ARG A 10 -4.64 9.13 23.23
CA ARG A 10 -4.00 7.94 22.68
C ARG A 10 -4.29 7.92 21.17
N PRO A 11 -3.30 7.70 20.29
CA PRO A 11 -3.59 7.55 18.87
C PRO A 11 -4.51 6.34 18.65
N GLU A 12 -5.52 6.54 17.83
CA GLU A 12 -6.51 5.51 17.51
C GLU A 12 -6.10 4.70 16.27
N LEU A 13 -5.30 5.30 15.37
CA LEU A 13 -4.82 4.70 14.14
C LEU A 13 -3.33 5.00 13.96
N LEU A 14 -2.56 3.98 13.63
CA LEU A 14 -1.21 4.07 13.11
C LEU A 14 -1.20 3.68 11.63
N VAL A 15 -0.69 4.55 10.77
CA VAL A 15 -0.45 4.24 9.35
C VAL A 15 1.05 4.24 9.13
N ALA A 16 1.59 3.16 8.56
CA ALA A 16 3.01 3.02 8.30
C ALA A 16 3.30 2.64 6.85
N ASP A 17 4.36 3.21 6.28
CA ASP A 17 4.92 2.76 5.02
C ASP A 17 5.78 1.51 5.23
N LEU A 18 6.01 0.77 4.14
CA LEU A 18 6.86 -0.42 4.15
C LEU A 18 8.32 -0.08 3.93
N ASP A 19 8.67 0.43 2.76
CA ASP A 19 10.06 0.60 2.33
C ASP A 19 10.74 1.79 3.01
N GLY A 20 11.82 1.51 3.76
CA GLY A 20 12.51 2.54 4.54
C GLY A 20 11.81 2.94 5.86
N THR A 21 10.70 2.26 6.21
CA THR A 21 9.95 2.50 7.46
C THR A 21 9.80 1.21 8.27
N LEU A 22 8.98 0.26 7.83
CA LEU A 22 8.80 -1.03 8.51
C LEU A 22 9.79 -2.08 8.05
N LEU A 23 10.21 -2.02 6.79
CA LEU A 23 11.15 -2.96 6.22
C LEU A 23 12.59 -2.54 6.48
N HIS A 24 13.38 -3.49 6.96
CA HIS A 24 14.83 -3.36 6.95
C HIS A 24 15.35 -3.46 5.52
N ASP A 25 16.28 -2.56 5.18
CA ASP A 25 16.95 -2.59 3.90
C ASP A 25 17.82 -3.85 3.76
N ALA A 26 17.88 -4.37 2.53
CA ALA A 26 18.75 -5.46 2.12
C ALA A 26 19.41 -5.09 0.79
N GLU A 27 20.51 -5.76 0.44
CA GLU A 27 21.20 -5.54 -0.83
C GLU A 27 20.30 -5.87 -2.01
N VAL A 28 19.45 -6.89 -1.88
CA VAL A 28 18.44 -7.29 -2.84
C VAL A 28 17.07 -6.83 -2.34
N PHE A 29 16.28 -6.24 -3.20
CA PHE A 29 14.97 -5.67 -2.86
C PHE A 29 14.00 -6.71 -2.27
N GLU A 30 14.05 -7.93 -2.80
CA GLU A 30 13.21 -9.06 -2.41
C GLU A 30 13.55 -9.60 -1.01
N ASP A 31 14.78 -9.36 -0.53
CA ASP A 31 15.27 -9.85 0.78
C ASP A 31 14.89 -8.91 1.94
N ARG A 32 14.21 -7.80 1.65
CA ARG A 32 13.70 -6.89 2.68
C ARG A 32 12.70 -7.61 3.58
N PHE A 33 12.77 -7.34 4.87
CA PHE A 33 11.96 -8.04 5.86
C PHE A 33 11.50 -7.14 7.01
N ILE A 34 10.43 -7.55 7.67
CA ILE A 34 9.98 -6.98 8.93
C ILE A 34 10.62 -7.77 10.08
N THR A 35 11.18 -7.08 11.06
CA THR A 35 11.74 -7.76 12.23
C THR A 35 10.64 -8.35 13.12
N GLN A 36 10.94 -9.45 13.80
CA GLN A 36 10.02 -10.02 14.79
C GLN A 36 9.64 -8.99 15.87
N ARG A 37 10.59 -8.14 16.28
CA ARG A 37 10.33 -7.06 17.24
C ARG A 37 9.27 -6.09 16.74
N SER A 38 9.29 -5.71 15.46
CA SER A 38 8.29 -4.83 14.86
C SER A 38 6.92 -5.50 14.83
N ILE A 39 6.86 -6.78 14.41
CA ILE A 39 5.63 -7.58 14.40
C ILE A 39 5.02 -7.64 15.80
N ASP A 40 5.80 -8.03 16.83
CA ASP A 40 5.33 -8.15 18.21
C ASP A 40 4.88 -6.80 18.79
N THR A 41 5.53 -5.71 18.37
CA THR A 41 5.19 -4.37 18.88
C THR A 41 3.87 -3.89 18.29
N ILE A 42 3.66 -4.09 16.98
CA ILE A 42 2.42 -3.74 16.29
C ILE A 42 1.27 -4.60 16.84
N ALA A 43 1.48 -5.91 17.02
CA ALA A 43 0.48 -6.82 17.59
C ALA A 43 0.02 -6.34 18.98
N ARG A 44 0.97 -6.03 19.88
CA ARG A 44 0.64 -5.50 21.21
C ARG A 44 -0.12 -4.17 21.18
N ALA A 45 0.21 -3.30 20.22
CA ALA A 45 -0.50 -2.04 20.07
C ALA A 45 -1.93 -2.26 19.56
N HIS A 46 -2.09 -3.18 18.60
CA HIS A 46 -3.38 -3.58 18.06
C HIS A 46 -4.26 -4.25 19.13
N ASP A 47 -3.72 -5.19 19.93
CA ASP A 47 -4.41 -5.82 21.06
C ASP A 47 -4.85 -4.80 22.12
N ALA A 48 -4.10 -3.72 22.23
CA ALA A 48 -4.45 -2.60 23.10
C ALA A 48 -5.50 -1.65 22.48
N GLY A 49 -6.06 -1.97 21.30
CA GLY A 49 -7.17 -1.26 20.66
C GLY A 49 -6.73 -0.16 19.68
N MET A 50 -5.46 -0.09 19.28
CA MET A 50 -5.00 0.82 18.24
C MET A 50 -5.19 0.15 16.87
N LYS A 51 -5.86 0.82 15.95
CA LYS A 51 -5.96 0.39 14.56
C LYS A 51 -4.62 0.52 13.84
N PHE A 52 -4.35 -0.40 12.91
CA PHE A 52 -3.12 -0.39 12.14
C PHE A 52 -3.38 -0.51 10.64
N ALA A 53 -2.75 0.34 9.84
CA ALA A 53 -2.82 0.30 8.40
C ALA A 53 -1.43 0.39 7.76
N ILE A 54 -1.28 -0.26 6.62
CA ILE A 54 -0.10 -0.12 5.76
C ILE A 54 -0.45 0.82 4.60
N ALA A 55 0.45 1.75 4.27
CA ALA A 55 0.35 2.58 3.06
C ALA A 55 1.66 2.46 2.28
N THR A 56 1.61 1.90 1.07
CA THR A 56 2.80 1.56 0.30
C THR A 56 2.67 1.89 -1.19
N ALA A 57 3.79 2.18 -1.85
CA ALA A 57 3.88 2.24 -3.30
C ALA A 57 3.88 0.85 -3.96
N ARG A 58 4.08 -0.23 -3.18
CA ARG A 58 4.16 -1.59 -3.71
C ARG A 58 2.84 -2.02 -4.35
N PRO A 59 2.90 -2.80 -5.45
CA PRO A 59 1.76 -3.54 -5.95
C PRO A 59 1.40 -4.70 -5.01
N VAL A 60 0.25 -5.33 -5.23
CA VAL A 60 -0.24 -6.43 -4.40
C VAL A 60 0.76 -7.59 -4.37
N SER A 61 1.31 -7.97 -5.53
CA SER A 61 2.28 -9.07 -5.67
C SER A 61 3.49 -8.98 -4.74
N THR A 62 3.91 -7.77 -4.38
CA THR A 62 5.07 -7.57 -3.51
C THR A 62 4.74 -6.99 -2.14
N GLY A 63 3.51 -6.54 -1.94
CA GLY A 63 3.03 -5.95 -0.69
C GLY A 63 2.26 -6.91 0.22
N LEU A 64 1.45 -7.79 -0.37
CA LEU A 64 0.53 -8.68 0.34
C LEU A 64 1.24 -9.56 1.40
N GLN A 65 2.38 -10.13 1.07
CA GLN A 65 3.15 -10.96 2.00
C GLN A 65 3.55 -10.27 3.31
N PHE A 66 3.57 -8.95 3.35
CA PHE A 66 3.86 -8.17 4.56
C PHE A 66 2.58 -7.86 5.34
N ALA A 67 1.48 -7.61 4.63
CA ALA A 67 0.17 -7.44 5.25
C ALA A 67 -0.26 -8.71 6.00
N GLU A 68 -0.04 -9.89 5.43
CA GLU A 68 -0.36 -11.18 6.05
C GLU A 68 0.42 -11.47 7.35
N LYS A 69 1.52 -10.77 7.60
CA LYS A 69 2.35 -10.95 8.81
C LYS A 69 1.93 -10.05 9.97
N LEU A 70 1.02 -9.13 9.74
CA LEU A 70 0.67 -8.07 10.68
C LEU A 70 -0.85 -8.03 10.92
N PRO A 71 -1.32 -7.61 12.10
CA PRO A 71 -2.73 -7.39 12.37
C PRO A 71 -3.19 -6.06 11.72
N VAL A 72 -3.39 -6.07 10.40
CA VAL A 72 -3.78 -4.89 9.63
C VAL A 72 -5.29 -4.74 9.57
N ASP A 73 -5.79 -3.52 9.77
CA ASP A 73 -7.19 -3.13 9.58
C ASP A 73 -7.46 -2.56 8.18
N ALA A 74 -6.41 -2.09 7.50
CA ALA A 74 -6.49 -1.64 6.12
C ALA A 74 -5.12 -1.70 5.44
N VAL A 75 -5.12 -1.90 4.12
CA VAL A 75 -3.91 -1.79 3.29
C VAL A 75 -4.16 -0.87 2.11
N ILE A 76 -3.25 0.07 1.91
CA ILE A 76 -3.25 1.04 0.83
C ILE A 76 -2.08 0.69 -0.09
N TYR A 77 -2.38 0.10 -1.25
CA TYR A 77 -1.41 -0.28 -2.26
C TYR A 77 -1.28 0.79 -3.35
N LEU A 78 -0.19 0.76 -4.12
CA LEU A 78 0.02 1.57 -5.32
C LEU A 78 -0.20 3.07 -5.07
N ASN A 79 0.31 3.60 -3.95
CA ASN A 79 0.13 5.00 -3.55
C ASN A 79 -1.35 5.45 -3.45
N GLY A 80 -2.25 4.55 -3.09
CA GLY A 80 -3.68 4.83 -2.93
C GLY A 80 -4.56 4.47 -4.13
N ALA A 81 -4.00 3.86 -5.18
CA ALA A 81 -4.80 3.37 -6.31
C ALA A 81 -5.67 2.16 -5.95
N LEU A 82 -5.27 1.40 -4.94
CA LEU A 82 -6.05 0.30 -4.36
C LEU A 82 -6.05 0.44 -2.84
N ILE A 83 -7.23 0.46 -2.23
CA ILE A 83 -7.40 0.46 -0.78
C ILE A 83 -8.29 -0.72 -0.40
N ASP A 84 -7.79 -1.51 0.53
CA ASP A 84 -8.48 -2.67 1.09
C ASP A 84 -8.77 -2.41 2.58
N PHE A 85 -10.04 -2.45 2.98
CA PHE A 85 -10.51 -2.24 4.35
C PHE A 85 -10.85 -3.55 5.09
N ASP A 86 -10.64 -4.69 4.45
CA ASP A 86 -10.84 -6.01 5.07
C ASP A 86 -9.74 -7.00 4.60
N PRO A 87 -8.47 -6.71 4.90
CA PRO A 87 -7.34 -7.50 4.39
C PRO A 87 -7.35 -8.96 4.82
N VAL A 88 -8.06 -9.28 5.90
CA VAL A 88 -8.18 -10.66 6.40
C VAL A 88 -9.01 -11.55 5.47
N ASN A 89 -9.99 -10.96 4.79
CA ASN A 89 -10.89 -11.65 3.87
C ASN A 89 -10.55 -11.41 2.39
N SER A 90 -9.51 -10.66 2.10
CA SER A 90 -9.05 -10.37 0.74
C SER A 90 -7.94 -11.33 0.32
N ASP A 91 -7.99 -11.79 -0.93
CA ASP A 91 -6.93 -12.57 -1.56
C ASP A 91 -6.35 -11.84 -2.78
N PHE A 92 -5.27 -12.41 -3.33
CA PHE A 92 -4.57 -11.84 -4.47
C PHE A 92 -5.48 -11.66 -5.71
N ASP A 93 -6.29 -12.66 -6.02
CA ASP A 93 -7.16 -12.64 -7.21
C ASP A 93 -8.24 -11.56 -7.07
N MET A 94 -8.83 -11.41 -5.89
CA MET A 94 -9.79 -10.38 -5.55
C MET A 94 -9.20 -8.97 -5.68
N LEU A 95 -8.00 -8.77 -5.14
CA LEU A 95 -7.31 -7.48 -5.16
C LEU A 95 -6.87 -7.07 -6.56
N THR A 96 -6.48 -8.01 -7.43
CA THR A 96 -5.94 -7.74 -8.77
C THR A 96 -6.95 -7.87 -9.90
N SER A 97 -8.13 -8.44 -9.64
CA SER A 97 -9.21 -8.57 -10.63
C SER A 97 -9.70 -7.22 -11.15
N ASP A 98 -10.18 -7.22 -12.40
CA ASP A 98 -10.77 -6.02 -12.99
C ASP A 98 -12.11 -5.69 -12.32
N SER A 99 -12.24 -4.48 -11.80
CA SER A 99 -13.34 -4.04 -10.92
C SER A 99 -14.71 -3.92 -11.57
N SER A 100 -14.88 -4.36 -12.82
CA SER A 100 -16.18 -4.25 -13.53
C SER A 100 -17.24 -5.28 -13.10
N GLN A 101 -16.91 -6.27 -12.27
CA GLN A 101 -17.84 -7.37 -11.96
C GLN A 101 -18.10 -7.67 -10.48
N GLN A 102 -17.36 -7.09 -9.52
CA GLN A 102 -17.65 -7.29 -8.10
C GLN A 102 -17.49 -6.00 -7.32
N SER A 103 -18.63 -5.43 -6.94
CA SER A 103 -18.68 -4.35 -5.95
C SER A 103 -18.46 -4.96 -4.56
N GLU A 104 -17.22 -5.23 -4.21
CA GLU A 104 -16.88 -5.57 -2.85
C GLU A 104 -16.81 -4.29 -2.04
N ASN A 105 -17.72 -4.15 -1.07
CA ASN A 105 -17.89 -2.91 -0.30
C ASN A 105 -16.65 -2.50 0.52
N HIS A 106 -15.63 -3.37 0.60
CA HIS A 106 -14.40 -3.11 1.35
C HIS A 106 -13.20 -2.73 0.46
N LEU A 107 -13.35 -2.73 -0.87
CA LEU A 107 -12.29 -2.35 -1.80
C LEU A 107 -12.60 -1.02 -2.48
N ILE A 108 -11.60 -0.14 -2.52
CA ILE A 108 -11.62 1.07 -3.35
C ILE A 108 -10.51 0.94 -4.39
N LYS A 109 -10.88 0.94 -5.68
CA LYS A 109 -9.95 0.95 -6.80
C LYS A 109 -10.07 2.28 -7.54
N ILE A 110 -8.99 3.06 -7.57
CA ILE A 110 -8.92 4.37 -8.21
C ILE A 110 -7.75 4.37 -9.18
N GLY A 111 -8.02 4.53 -10.47
CA GLY A 111 -7.00 4.52 -11.49
C GLY A 111 -7.42 5.25 -12.75
N PHE A 112 -6.50 5.40 -13.67
CA PHE A 112 -6.81 5.87 -15.02
C PHE A 112 -7.37 4.72 -15.85
N SER A 113 -8.30 5.03 -16.76
CA SER A 113 -8.61 4.09 -17.85
C SER A 113 -7.34 3.86 -18.69
N SER A 114 -7.23 2.70 -19.35
CA SER A 114 -6.10 2.38 -20.23
C SER A 114 -5.90 3.45 -21.31
N GLN A 115 -6.99 3.99 -21.87
CA GLN A 115 -6.92 5.09 -22.83
C GLN A 115 -6.28 6.33 -22.20
N ARG A 116 -6.71 6.72 -20.98
CA ARG A 116 -6.19 7.92 -20.32
C ARG A 116 -4.72 7.75 -19.92
N ALA A 117 -4.34 6.56 -19.47
CA ALA A 117 -2.95 6.24 -19.18
C ALA A 117 -2.06 6.38 -20.45
N CYS A 118 -2.50 5.84 -21.59
CA CYS A 118 -1.80 6.00 -22.87
C CYS A 118 -1.69 7.48 -23.27
N GLU A 119 -2.76 8.26 -23.21
CA GLU A 119 -2.76 9.70 -23.53
C GLU A 119 -1.73 10.45 -22.69
N VAL A 120 -1.68 10.21 -21.38
CA VAL A 120 -0.71 10.84 -20.48
C VAL A 120 0.72 10.42 -20.81
N CYS A 121 0.97 9.13 -21.06
CA CYS A 121 2.30 8.64 -21.43
C CYS A 121 2.78 9.27 -22.74
N LEU A 122 1.94 9.29 -23.78
CA LEU A 122 2.28 9.90 -25.07
C LEU A 122 2.54 11.40 -24.96
N PHE A 123 1.71 12.11 -24.19
CA PHE A 123 1.90 13.53 -23.91
C PHE A 123 3.24 13.84 -23.22
N LEU A 124 3.64 13.00 -22.27
CA LEU A 124 4.91 13.14 -21.55
C LEU A 124 6.10 12.82 -22.47
N LEU A 125 6.03 11.75 -23.26
CA LEU A 125 7.10 11.34 -24.17
C LEU A 125 7.29 12.32 -25.34
N ASP A 126 6.23 12.97 -25.82
CA ASP A 126 6.32 14.04 -26.82
C ASP A 126 7.19 15.21 -26.33
N ARG A 127 7.10 15.56 -25.04
CA ARG A 127 7.85 16.65 -24.43
C ARG A 127 9.19 16.25 -23.84
N MET A 128 9.30 15.03 -23.42
CA MET A 128 10.47 14.45 -22.76
C MET A 128 10.76 13.05 -23.35
N PRO A 129 11.35 12.98 -24.57
CA PRO A 129 11.52 11.71 -25.29
C PRO A 129 12.34 10.64 -24.54
N ASN A 130 13.21 11.06 -23.62
CA ASN A 130 14.05 10.16 -22.82
C ASN A 130 13.46 9.84 -21.44
N LEU A 131 12.21 10.23 -21.17
CA LEU A 131 11.57 9.97 -19.90
C LEU A 131 11.34 8.46 -19.70
N LYS A 132 11.80 7.95 -18.56
CA LYS A 132 11.51 6.58 -18.13
C LYS A 132 10.14 6.56 -17.44
N ILE A 133 9.21 5.81 -18.00
CA ILE A 133 7.83 5.69 -17.50
C ILE A 133 7.58 4.24 -17.08
N GLY A 134 7.00 4.06 -15.90
CA GLY A 134 6.44 2.80 -15.45
C GLY A 134 4.96 2.99 -15.11
N ILE A 135 4.12 2.09 -15.59
CA ILE A 135 2.70 2.00 -15.22
C ILE A 135 2.41 0.62 -14.65
N VAL A 136 1.43 0.54 -13.77
CA VAL A 136 0.96 -0.75 -13.24
C VAL A 136 -0.50 -0.91 -13.67
N MET A 137 -0.81 -2.07 -14.24
CA MET A 137 -2.15 -2.44 -14.65
C MET A 137 -2.39 -3.91 -14.26
N ASN A 138 -3.45 -4.17 -13.49
CA ASN A 138 -3.77 -5.51 -12.97
C ASN A 138 -2.54 -6.18 -12.30
N ASP A 139 -1.86 -5.42 -11.47
CA ASP A 139 -0.64 -5.80 -10.74
C ASP A 139 0.60 -6.10 -11.62
N VAL A 140 0.49 -5.96 -12.94
CA VAL A 140 1.62 -6.08 -13.89
C VAL A 140 2.22 -4.71 -14.17
N ARG A 141 3.54 -4.61 -14.04
CA ARG A 141 4.29 -3.40 -14.34
C ARG A 141 4.75 -3.39 -15.80
N TYR A 142 4.40 -2.32 -16.49
CA TYR A 142 4.84 -2.05 -17.87
C TYR A 142 5.80 -0.86 -17.86
N THR A 143 6.93 -0.97 -18.58
CA THR A 143 7.97 0.07 -18.66
C THR A 143 8.36 0.30 -20.10
N ASN A 144 8.85 1.51 -20.42
CA ASN A 144 9.49 1.84 -21.69
C ASN A 144 11.03 1.77 -21.62
N PHE A 145 11.55 1.11 -20.61
CA PHE A 145 12.99 0.91 -20.37
C PHE A 145 13.23 -0.48 -19.79
N ASP A 146 14.45 -0.97 -19.92
CA ASP A 146 14.93 -2.23 -19.36
C ASP A 146 15.31 -2.08 -17.88
#